data_0717469b6c435994ae3365e3ada788d0
#
_entry.id   0717469b6c435994ae3365e3ada788d0
#
_cell.length_a   1.000
_cell.length_b   1.000
_cell.length_c   1.000
_cell.angle_alpha   90.00
_cell.angle_beta   90.00
_cell.angle_gamma   90.00
#
_symmetry.space_group_name_H-M   'P 1'
#
loop_
_entity.id
_entity.type
_entity.pdbx_description
1 polymer ?
#
loop_
_entity_poly.entity_id
_entity_poly.type
_entity_poly.pdbx_seq_one_letter_code
_entity_poly.pdbx_strand_id
1 'polypeptide(L)'
;MADASGTAVPGEVSNPTKTLNVDVLVIGAGSGGLTAAGGAGALGRKTVLLEGGKMGGDCLNYGCVPSKTLIASAKAAHAMRDAGRFGVTPVEPEVDFQKVIARVAQVIEDLAHHDSAERMKEEFNVDTIAEYGRFVGPREVVAGDTLIKAKQIVVATGSSAFVPPIPGLDQVDYITNETVFSQQTQPKHLIVLGGGPIGSEMAQAHRLLGSKVTIVEMGKIFGRDDPELADVIRKRFIEDGIDLREGHKAKSVTQDGDQISVVVETPSGEDTTITGDRLLVALGRRPNVDGLDLEKAGIEYTPRGIKVDAHLRTTNPRVYGVGDVTGALQFTHVAGYHGRTALKNILLKFLGSKTNHDIVPWVTYTEPELAHAGLTEAQLKERNISYEVVRVNYLDNDRANAEGATEGIVKVLVGKGGKIYGADIVGLHAGEVIQQYALAVANGLTMAAFDKMISPYPTLGEITKAANDEWSFKRTFTTFNKVAVKLLAMFD
;
A
#
# COMPACT_ATOMS: atom_id res chain seq x y z
N MET A 1 13.49 21.83 15.32
CA MET A 1 14.11 20.60 15.89
C MET A 1 13.06 19.51 15.75
N ALA A 2 13.38 18.38 15.16
CA ALA A 2 12.49 17.22 15.17
C ALA A 2 12.49 16.61 16.57
N ASP A 3 11.32 16.14 17.03
CA ASP A 3 11.26 15.36 18.26
C ASP A 3 11.82 13.94 18.00
N ALA A 4 11.95 13.14 19.06
CA ALA A 4 12.45 11.76 18.97
C ALA A 4 11.60 10.82 18.09
N SER A 5 10.46 11.28 17.55
CA SER A 5 9.56 10.57 16.63
C SER A 5 9.78 10.94 15.16
N GLY A 6 10.73 11.86 14.86
CA GLY A 6 11.02 12.30 13.48
C GLY A 6 9.96 13.25 12.90
N THR A 7 8.90 13.58 13.63
CA THR A 7 7.90 14.56 13.21
C THR A 7 8.42 15.97 13.51
N ALA A 8 8.57 16.79 12.47
CA ALA A 8 8.90 18.19 12.65
C ALA A 8 7.76 18.89 13.41
N VAL A 9 8.05 19.31 14.65
CA VAL A 9 7.11 20.14 15.43
C VAL A 9 7.04 21.51 14.77
N PRO A 10 5.84 22.04 14.41
CA PRO A 10 5.71 23.39 13.91
C PRO A 10 6.32 24.39 14.90
N GLY A 11 7.26 25.22 14.43
CA GLY A 11 7.89 26.25 15.25
C GLY A 11 6.88 27.22 15.87
N GLU A 12 7.32 28.00 16.87
CA GLU A 12 6.51 29.09 17.45
C GLU A 12 5.96 29.97 16.33
N VAL A 13 4.63 30.18 16.31
CA VAL A 13 3.98 30.96 15.29
C VAL A 13 4.28 32.44 15.51
N SER A 14 5.04 33.03 14.61
CA SER A 14 5.05 34.47 14.43
C SER A 14 3.62 34.94 14.08
N ASN A 15 3.22 36.12 14.56
CA ASN A 15 1.95 36.72 14.15
C ASN A 15 1.94 36.82 12.61
N PRO A 16 0.90 36.30 11.92
CA PRO A 16 0.86 36.32 10.47
C PRO A 16 0.88 37.74 9.94
N THR A 17 1.78 38.01 9.01
CA THR A 17 1.93 39.34 8.38
C THR A 17 1.13 39.47 7.08
N LYS A 18 0.73 38.34 6.50
CA LYS A 18 -0.03 38.24 5.24
C LYS A 18 -1.35 37.51 5.45
N THR A 19 -2.35 37.89 4.67
CA THR A 19 -3.64 37.17 4.63
C THR A 19 -3.98 36.82 3.20
N LEU A 20 -4.25 35.52 2.96
CA LEU A 20 -4.74 35.01 1.69
C LEU A 20 -6.19 34.56 1.81
N ASN A 21 -7.02 34.92 0.82
CA ASN A 21 -8.38 34.39 0.69
C ASN A 21 -8.43 33.45 -0.51
N VAL A 22 -8.85 32.20 -0.28
CA VAL A 22 -8.84 31.15 -1.30
C VAL A 22 -10.18 30.38 -1.33
N ASP A 23 -10.47 29.73 -2.44
CA ASP A 23 -11.65 28.86 -2.55
C ASP A 23 -11.38 27.50 -1.89
N VAL A 24 -10.20 26.94 -2.16
CA VAL A 24 -9.77 25.63 -1.65
C VAL A 24 -8.36 25.76 -1.07
N LEU A 25 -8.20 25.27 0.14
CA LEU A 25 -6.90 25.04 0.78
C LEU A 25 -6.69 23.55 0.91
N VAL A 26 -5.52 23.05 0.52
CA VAL A 26 -5.11 21.66 0.72
C VAL A 26 -3.88 21.61 1.60
N ILE A 27 -3.89 20.77 2.63
CA ILE A 27 -2.79 20.58 3.58
C ILE A 27 -2.18 19.19 3.35
N GLY A 28 -0.99 19.14 2.82
CA GLY A 28 -0.23 17.94 2.44
C GLY A 28 -0.25 17.69 0.93
N ALA A 29 0.94 17.51 0.34
CA ALA A 29 1.17 17.29 -1.10
C ALA A 29 1.49 15.82 -1.45
N GLY A 30 0.91 14.86 -0.72
CA GLY A 30 0.88 13.46 -1.13
C GLY A 30 -0.17 13.21 -2.21
N SER A 31 -0.32 11.97 -2.67
CA SER A 31 -1.22 11.56 -3.77
C SER A 31 -2.66 12.10 -3.64
N GLY A 32 -3.22 12.09 -2.43
CA GLY A 32 -4.58 12.60 -2.20
C GLY A 32 -4.66 14.12 -2.31
N GLY A 33 -3.68 14.83 -1.74
CA GLY A 33 -3.62 16.29 -1.76
C GLY A 33 -3.34 16.84 -3.15
N LEU A 34 -2.37 16.29 -3.88
CA LEU A 34 -2.07 16.67 -5.27
C LEU A 34 -3.29 16.47 -6.18
N THR A 35 -3.99 15.33 -6.04
CA THR A 35 -5.21 15.05 -6.80
C THR A 35 -6.31 16.09 -6.50
N ALA A 36 -6.54 16.43 -5.24
CA ALA A 36 -7.57 17.39 -4.85
C ALA A 36 -7.21 18.82 -5.27
N ALA A 37 -5.95 19.24 -5.04
CA ALA A 37 -5.47 20.58 -5.36
C ALA A 37 -5.42 20.81 -6.87
N GLY A 38 -4.77 19.89 -7.61
CA GLY A 38 -4.65 19.98 -9.08
C GLY A 38 -6.01 20.01 -9.75
N GLY A 39 -6.94 19.13 -9.34
CA GLY A 39 -8.29 19.14 -9.87
C GLY A 39 -9.08 20.41 -9.55
N ALA A 40 -8.93 20.99 -8.36
CA ALA A 40 -9.58 22.23 -7.99
C ALA A 40 -9.03 23.42 -8.80
N GLY A 41 -7.71 23.54 -8.92
CA GLY A 41 -7.04 24.59 -9.67
C GLY A 41 -7.35 24.52 -11.17
N ALA A 42 -7.26 23.34 -11.79
CA ALA A 42 -7.59 23.11 -13.20
C ALA A 42 -9.04 23.49 -13.53
N LEU A 43 -9.96 23.40 -12.55
CA LEU A 43 -11.36 23.83 -12.68
C LEU A 43 -11.58 25.28 -12.27
N GLY A 44 -10.53 26.10 -12.21
CA GLY A 44 -10.59 27.55 -12.00
C GLY A 44 -10.87 27.99 -10.56
N ARG A 45 -10.68 27.11 -9.57
CA ARG A 45 -10.77 27.51 -8.17
C ARG A 45 -9.44 28.12 -7.71
N LYS A 46 -9.50 29.25 -7.01
CA LYS A 46 -8.31 29.79 -6.36
C LYS A 46 -7.86 28.81 -5.28
N THR A 47 -6.78 28.10 -5.54
CA THR A 47 -6.32 26.98 -4.74
C THR A 47 -4.91 27.22 -4.21
N VAL A 48 -4.70 26.92 -2.92
CA VAL A 48 -3.38 26.88 -2.29
C VAL A 48 -3.14 25.46 -1.76
N LEU A 49 -1.93 24.96 -1.97
CA LEU A 49 -1.43 23.69 -1.46
C LEU A 49 -0.29 23.98 -0.46
N LEU A 50 -0.41 23.43 0.74
CA LEU A 50 0.65 23.49 1.76
C LEU A 50 1.40 22.17 1.79
N GLU A 51 2.74 22.23 1.82
CA GLU A 51 3.61 21.08 2.07
C GLU A 51 4.84 21.51 2.86
N GLY A 52 4.94 21.02 4.10
CA GLY A 52 6.07 21.34 4.98
C GLY A 52 7.27 20.42 4.82
N GLY A 53 7.11 19.32 4.08
CA GLY A 53 8.16 18.35 3.78
C GLY A 53 8.51 18.35 2.29
N LYS A 54 8.47 17.15 1.69
CA LYS A 54 8.76 16.95 0.27
C LYS A 54 7.47 16.78 -0.54
N MET A 55 7.39 17.47 -1.66
CA MET A 55 6.34 17.25 -2.65
C MET A 55 6.29 15.79 -3.09
N GLY A 56 5.08 15.26 -3.44
CA GLY A 56 4.86 13.85 -3.76
C GLY A 56 4.60 12.95 -2.55
N GLY A 57 4.89 13.44 -1.34
CA GLY A 57 4.62 12.76 -0.07
C GLY A 57 5.35 11.42 0.07
N ASP A 58 4.79 10.52 0.89
CA ASP A 58 5.40 9.24 1.24
C ASP A 58 5.62 8.32 0.02
N CYS A 59 4.65 8.24 -0.89
CA CYS A 59 4.70 7.33 -2.04
C CYS A 59 5.93 7.57 -2.93
N LEU A 60 6.20 8.81 -3.29
CA LEU A 60 7.34 9.17 -4.13
C LEU A 60 8.66 9.05 -3.37
N ASN A 61 8.70 9.54 -2.14
CA ASN A 61 9.97 9.76 -1.44
C ASN A 61 10.40 8.60 -0.53
N TYR A 62 9.45 7.84 0.04
CA TYR A 62 9.73 6.89 1.14
C TYR A 62 8.92 5.58 1.03
N GLY A 63 8.08 5.43 0.01
CA GLY A 63 7.13 4.32 -0.12
C GLY A 63 7.25 3.55 -1.42
N CYS A 64 6.25 3.73 -2.30
CA CYS A 64 6.06 2.89 -3.48
C CYS A 64 7.22 2.97 -4.48
N VAL A 65 7.66 4.17 -4.83
CA VAL A 65 8.72 4.37 -5.83
C VAL A 65 10.04 3.78 -5.36
N PRO A 66 10.59 4.18 -4.20
CA PRO A 66 11.87 3.64 -3.75
C PRO A 66 11.83 2.13 -3.48
N SER A 67 10.75 1.60 -2.88
CA SER A 67 10.66 0.18 -2.59
C SER A 67 10.62 -0.68 -3.85
N LYS A 68 9.83 -0.31 -4.87
CA LYS A 68 9.74 -1.07 -6.11
C LYS A 68 11.03 -0.97 -6.93
N THR A 69 11.73 0.16 -6.83
CA THR A 69 13.05 0.32 -7.43
C THR A 69 14.10 -0.60 -6.78
N LEU A 70 14.08 -0.70 -5.44
CA LEU A 70 14.95 -1.62 -4.68
C LEU A 70 14.62 -3.09 -5.01
N ILE A 71 13.33 -3.46 -4.99
CA ILE A 71 12.85 -4.80 -5.34
C ILE A 71 13.27 -5.18 -6.76
N ALA A 72 13.20 -4.27 -7.73
CA ALA A 72 13.66 -4.55 -9.10
C ALA A 72 15.14 -4.91 -9.16
N SER A 73 15.99 -4.22 -8.40
CA SER A 73 17.42 -4.57 -8.29
C SER A 73 17.62 -5.93 -7.61
N ALA A 74 16.84 -6.22 -6.57
CA ALA A 74 16.88 -7.51 -5.86
C ALA A 74 16.44 -8.67 -6.76
N LYS A 75 15.37 -8.50 -7.54
CA LYS A 75 14.90 -9.48 -8.55
C LYS A 75 15.97 -9.73 -9.62
N ALA A 76 16.70 -8.71 -10.08
CA ALA A 76 17.79 -8.87 -11.03
C ALA A 76 18.92 -9.75 -10.45
N ALA A 77 19.33 -9.51 -9.21
CA ALA A 77 20.34 -10.33 -8.53
C ALA A 77 19.85 -11.79 -8.32
N HIS A 78 18.59 -11.97 -7.96
CA HIS A 78 17.96 -13.28 -7.82
C HIS A 78 17.93 -14.04 -9.15
N ALA A 79 17.53 -13.41 -10.25
CA ALA A 79 17.49 -14.01 -11.57
C ALA A 79 18.84 -14.56 -12.04
N MET A 80 19.95 -13.91 -11.67
CA MET A 80 21.29 -14.40 -11.96
C MET A 80 21.62 -15.73 -11.24
N ARG A 81 21.19 -15.85 -9.96
CA ARG A 81 21.39 -17.08 -9.18
C ARG A 81 20.48 -18.22 -9.64
N ASP A 82 19.26 -17.89 -10.08
CA ASP A 82 18.22 -18.84 -10.44
C ASP A 82 18.23 -19.21 -11.92
N ALA A 83 19.17 -18.70 -12.70
CA ALA A 83 19.28 -18.91 -14.14
C ALA A 83 19.37 -20.39 -14.56
N GLY A 84 19.83 -21.28 -13.66
CA GLY A 84 20.01 -22.71 -13.94
C GLY A 84 18.74 -23.42 -14.37
N ARG A 85 17.57 -23.05 -13.85
CA ARG A 85 16.29 -23.63 -14.25
C ARG A 85 15.91 -23.36 -15.71
N PHE A 86 16.54 -22.34 -16.32
CA PHE A 86 16.36 -22.00 -17.75
C PHE A 86 17.49 -22.54 -18.65
N GLY A 87 18.38 -23.39 -18.12
CA GLY A 87 19.53 -23.90 -18.86
C GLY A 87 20.66 -22.90 -19.05
N VAL A 88 20.64 -21.76 -18.33
CA VAL A 88 21.68 -20.74 -18.32
C VAL A 88 22.56 -20.94 -17.09
N THR A 89 23.88 -20.83 -17.23
CA THR A 89 24.81 -21.02 -16.10
C THR A 89 24.51 -19.99 -15.01
N PRO A 90 24.18 -20.40 -13.77
CA PRO A 90 23.97 -19.49 -12.65
C PRO A 90 25.25 -18.73 -12.32
N VAL A 91 25.08 -17.47 -11.92
CA VAL A 91 26.20 -16.60 -11.49
C VAL A 91 25.84 -15.98 -10.14
N GLU A 92 26.78 -16.04 -9.17
CA GLU A 92 26.63 -15.26 -7.96
C GLU A 92 26.93 -13.79 -8.28
N PRO A 93 25.94 -12.89 -8.18
CA PRO A 93 26.15 -11.50 -8.55
C PRO A 93 27.02 -10.78 -7.53
N GLU A 94 27.93 -9.95 -8.01
CA GLU A 94 28.59 -8.94 -7.19
C GLU A 94 27.66 -7.73 -7.06
N VAL A 95 27.10 -7.51 -5.87
CA VAL A 95 26.15 -6.44 -5.61
C VAL A 95 26.86 -5.20 -5.10
N ASP A 96 26.93 -4.15 -5.91
CA ASP A 96 27.34 -2.82 -5.49
C ASP A 96 26.11 -2.10 -4.85
N PHE A 97 25.98 -2.25 -3.55
CA PHE A 97 24.83 -1.72 -2.82
C PHE A 97 24.72 -0.19 -2.91
N GLN A 98 25.85 0.53 -2.99
CA GLN A 98 25.82 1.99 -3.16
C GLN A 98 25.20 2.38 -4.51
N LYS A 99 25.51 1.63 -5.59
CA LYS A 99 24.85 1.85 -6.89
C LYS A 99 23.37 1.49 -6.87
N VAL A 100 22.99 0.45 -6.12
CA VAL A 100 21.56 0.11 -5.93
C VAL A 100 20.82 1.28 -5.28
N ILE A 101 21.35 1.84 -4.21
CA ILE A 101 20.75 2.98 -3.52
C ILE A 101 20.81 4.26 -4.37
N ALA A 102 21.91 4.51 -5.07
CA ALA A 102 22.00 5.62 -6.01
C ALA A 102 20.93 5.53 -7.13
N ARG A 103 20.67 4.32 -7.65
CA ARG A 103 19.59 4.09 -8.61
C ARG A 103 18.22 4.40 -8.00
N VAL A 104 17.98 4.04 -6.74
CA VAL A 104 16.74 4.39 -6.04
C VAL A 104 16.57 5.92 -5.97
N ALA A 105 17.61 6.63 -5.57
CA ALA A 105 17.60 8.09 -5.52
C ALA A 105 17.35 8.72 -6.90
N GLN A 106 18.00 8.20 -7.95
CA GLN A 106 17.82 8.69 -9.32
C GLN A 106 16.37 8.52 -9.80
N VAL A 107 15.75 7.37 -9.57
CA VAL A 107 14.35 7.15 -9.98
C VAL A 107 13.39 8.08 -9.24
N ILE A 108 13.65 8.37 -7.96
CA ILE A 108 12.86 9.36 -7.21
C ILE A 108 13.00 10.73 -7.87
N GLU A 109 14.24 11.16 -8.19
CA GLU A 109 14.52 12.44 -8.84
C GLU A 109 13.86 12.54 -10.22
N ASP A 110 13.98 11.49 -11.05
CA ASP A 110 13.38 11.43 -12.39
C ASP A 110 11.86 11.59 -12.34
N LEU A 111 11.20 11.12 -11.29
CA LEU A 111 9.75 11.20 -11.13
C LEU A 111 9.28 12.44 -10.36
N ALA A 112 10.15 13.11 -9.62
CA ALA A 112 9.79 14.23 -8.74
C ALA A 112 9.13 15.39 -9.49
N HIS A 113 9.49 15.61 -10.77
CA HIS A 113 8.89 16.67 -11.59
C HIS A 113 7.36 16.51 -11.77
N HIS A 114 6.84 15.28 -11.73
CA HIS A 114 5.39 15.02 -11.84
C HIS A 114 4.59 15.55 -10.65
N ASP A 115 5.23 15.67 -9.49
CA ASP A 115 4.59 16.11 -8.25
C ASP A 115 5.12 17.48 -7.78
N SER A 116 5.87 18.18 -8.64
CA SER A 116 6.56 19.43 -8.27
C SER A 116 5.63 20.63 -8.08
N ALA A 117 6.09 21.61 -7.32
CA ALA A 117 5.40 22.90 -7.11
C ALA A 117 5.26 23.68 -8.43
N GLU A 118 6.28 23.63 -9.27
CA GLU A 118 6.32 24.26 -10.59
C GLU A 118 5.19 23.71 -11.47
N ARG A 119 5.09 22.38 -11.57
CA ARG A 119 4.01 21.74 -12.33
C ARG A 119 2.63 22.08 -11.78
N MET A 120 2.47 22.08 -10.47
CA MET A 120 1.20 22.47 -9.83
C MET A 120 0.80 23.90 -10.20
N LYS A 121 1.77 24.80 -10.34
CA LYS A 121 1.52 26.18 -10.77
C LYS A 121 1.21 26.27 -12.25
N GLU A 122 2.05 25.67 -13.11
CA GLU A 122 2.01 25.84 -14.57
C GLU A 122 0.82 25.11 -15.21
N GLU A 123 0.58 23.86 -14.81
CA GLU A 123 -0.48 23.04 -15.43
C GLU A 123 -1.84 23.21 -14.75
N PHE A 124 -1.86 23.42 -13.42
CA PHE A 124 -3.09 23.40 -12.64
C PHE A 124 -3.45 24.74 -12.00
N ASN A 125 -2.60 25.76 -12.14
CA ASN A 125 -2.78 27.08 -11.53
C ASN A 125 -2.99 27.04 -9.99
N VAL A 126 -2.22 26.17 -9.32
CA VAL A 126 -2.20 26.01 -7.87
C VAL A 126 -0.98 26.70 -7.28
N ASP A 127 -1.16 27.59 -6.33
CA ASP A 127 -0.06 28.17 -5.58
C ASP A 127 0.36 27.20 -4.47
N THR A 128 1.67 26.96 -4.31
CA THR A 128 2.22 26.14 -3.25
C THR A 128 2.94 26.97 -2.21
N ILE A 129 2.82 26.59 -0.94
CA ILE A 129 3.56 27.20 0.17
C ILE A 129 4.30 26.09 0.89
N ALA A 130 5.63 26.19 0.97
CA ALA A 130 6.51 25.20 1.59
C ALA A 130 6.53 25.40 3.13
N GLU A 131 5.39 25.14 3.77
CA GLU A 131 5.20 25.33 5.21
C GLU A 131 4.19 24.34 5.79
N TYR A 132 4.34 24.01 7.07
CA TYR A 132 3.34 23.25 7.81
C TYR A 132 2.13 24.15 8.14
N GLY A 133 0.92 23.64 7.85
CA GLY A 133 -0.33 24.33 8.16
C GLY A 133 -0.92 23.90 9.49
N ARG A 134 -1.43 24.83 10.30
CA ARG A 134 -2.21 24.52 11.50
C ARG A 134 -3.46 25.40 11.60
N PHE A 135 -4.53 24.84 12.09
CA PHE A 135 -5.79 25.56 12.25
C PHE A 135 -5.69 26.62 13.37
N VAL A 136 -6.23 27.79 13.12
CA VAL A 136 -6.45 28.85 14.12
C VAL A 136 -7.92 29.21 14.25
N GLY A 137 -8.78 28.63 13.43
CA GLY A 137 -10.23 28.79 13.43
C GLY A 137 -10.90 27.84 12.46
N PRO A 138 -12.25 27.84 12.39
CA PRO A 138 -13.01 26.84 11.60
C PRO A 138 -12.69 26.80 10.10
N ARG A 139 -12.14 27.87 9.55
CA ARG A 139 -11.77 28.03 8.13
C ARG A 139 -10.49 28.83 7.96
N GLU A 140 -9.68 28.88 9.00
CA GLU A 140 -8.47 29.69 9.07
C GLU A 140 -7.29 28.80 9.43
N VAL A 141 -6.25 28.84 8.62
CA VAL A 141 -5.01 28.07 8.78
C VAL A 141 -3.84 29.04 8.71
N VAL A 142 -2.89 28.92 9.61
CA VAL A 142 -1.61 29.64 9.56
C VAL A 142 -0.55 28.71 9.03
N ALA A 143 0.25 29.20 8.09
CA ALA A 143 1.41 28.55 7.52
C ALA A 143 2.54 29.58 7.42
N GLY A 144 3.61 29.41 8.22
CA GLY A 144 4.66 30.40 8.35
C GLY A 144 4.11 31.77 8.79
N ASP A 145 4.35 32.81 7.99
CA ASP A 145 3.89 34.19 8.20
C ASP A 145 2.51 34.49 7.58
N THR A 146 1.83 33.50 7.05
CA THR A 146 0.63 33.67 6.24
C THR A 146 -0.61 33.07 6.91
N LEU A 147 -1.65 33.89 7.10
CA LEU A 147 -3.00 33.47 7.46
C LEU A 147 -3.80 33.17 6.20
N ILE A 148 -4.30 31.96 6.06
CA ILE A 148 -5.10 31.51 4.92
C ILE A 148 -6.54 31.32 5.37
N LYS A 149 -7.45 32.06 4.73
CA LYS A 149 -8.90 31.95 4.92
C LYS A 149 -9.49 31.24 3.72
N ALA A 150 -10.03 30.02 3.94
CA ALA A 150 -10.50 29.15 2.86
C ALA A 150 -12.01 28.92 2.93
N LYS A 151 -12.67 28.79 1.76
CA LYS A 151 -14.08 28.38 1.69
C LYS A 151 -14.25 26.88 1.97
N GLN A 152 -13.29 26.08 1.53
CA GLN A 152 -13.19 24.63 1.76
C GLN A 152 -11.75 24.26 2.07
N ILE A 153 -11.55 23.25 2.92
CA ILE A 153 -10.22 22.78 3.29
C ILE A 153 -10.15 21.26 3.10
N VAL A 154 -9.04 20.77 2.59
CA VAL A 154 -8.72 19.34 2.49
C VAL A 154 -7.51 19.06 3.36
N VAL A 155 -7.65 18.19 4.34
CA VAL A 155 -6.55 17.67 5.16
C VAL A 155 -6.09 16.35 4.55
N ALA A 156 -4.88 16.33 4.01
CA ALA A 156 -4.26 15.21 3.30
C ALA A 156 -2.83 14.95 3.82
N THR A 157 -2.61 15.08 5.11
CA THR A 157 -1.31 15.02 5.79
C THR A 157 -0.72 13.61 5.90
N GLY A 158 -1.46 12.58 5.46
CA GLY A 158 -0.96 11.23 5.35
C GLY A 158 -0.73 10.52 6.69
N SER A 159 0.27 9.68 6.73
CA SER A 159 0.71 8.89 7.89
C SER A 159 2.23 8.76 7.91
N SER A 160 2.78 8.46 9.08
CA SER A 160 4.21 8.18 9.30
C SER A 160 4.41 6.80 9.91
N ALA A 161 5.63 6.28 9.93
CA ALA A 161 5.94 5.01 10.57
C ALA A 161 5.50 5.03 12.05
N PHE A 162 4.87 3.94 12.49
CA PHE A 162 4.58 3.75 13.90
C PHE A 162 5.75 3.05 14.59
N VAL A 163 6.38 3.74 15.53
CA VAL A 163 7.45 3.21 16.38
C VAL A 163 6.88 3.02 17.79
N PRO A 164 6.63 1.78 18.21
CA PRO A 164 6.10 1.51 19.54
C PRO A 164 7.18 1.72 20.61
N PRO A 165 6.80 1.98 21.88
CA PRO A 165 7.73 2.19 22.97
C PRO A 165 8.33 0.86 23.47
N ILE A 166 9.15 0.21 22.63
CA ILE A 166 9.91 -0.99 23.01
C ILE A 166 11.10 -0.53 23.86
N PRO A 167 11.32 -1.09 25.05
CA PRO A 167 12.43 -0.74 25.93
C PRO A 167 13.78 -0.74 25.21
N GLY A 168 14.50 0.40 25.23
CA GLY A 168 15.80 0.60 24.62
C GLY A 168 15.77 0.93 23.12
N LEU A 169 14.62 0.88 22.44
CA LEU A 169 14.53 1.18 21.03
C LEU A 169 14.89 2.64 20.69
N ASP A 170 14.59 3.56 21.60
CA ASP A 170 14.93 4.98 21.51
C ASP A 170 16.43 5.30 21.66
N GLN A 171 17.23 4.28 22.04
CA GLN A 171 18.68 4.40 22.25
C GLN A 171 19.49 3.68 21.17
N VAL A 172 18.84 3.10 20.17
CA VAL A 172 19.49 2.36 19.09
C VAL A 172 19.27 3.04 17.74
N ASP A 173 20.22 2.81 16.81
CA ASP A 173 20.16 3.33 15.46
C ASP A 173 19.28 2.44 14.57
N TYR A 174 17.96 2.59 14.71
CA TYR A 174 16.99 1.87 13.87
C TYR A 174 16.63 2.66 12.61
N ILE A 175 16.17 1.94 11.61
CA ILE A 175 15.62 2.51 10.36
C ILE A 175 14.13 2.22 10.24
N THR A 176 13.43 3.08 9.49
CA THR A 176 12.02 2.92 9.09
C THR A 176 11.90 2.94 7.57
N ASN A 177 10.68 2.92 7.04
CA ASN A 177 10.46 3.14 5.61
C ASN A 177 11.01 4.50 5.11
N GLU A 178 11.13 5.49 5.98
CA GLU A 178 11.65 6.82 5.59
C GLU A 178 13.17 6.83 5.41
N THR A 179 13.90 5.94 6.09
CA THR A 179 15.37 5.94 6.11
C THR A 179 16.01 4.70 5.48
N VAL A 180 15.24 3.63 5.21
CA VAL A 180 15.78 2.39 4.62
C VAL A 180 16.39 2.60 3.22
N PHE A 181 15.92 3.59 2.47
CA PHE A 181 16.40 3.89 1.12
C PHE A 181 17.58 4.86 1.06
N SER A 182 18.09 5.33 2.21
CA SER A 182 19.25 6.21 2.31
C SER A 182 20.48 5.55 2.94
N GLN A 183 20.46 4.24 3.15
CA GLN A 183 21.54 3.49 3.74
C GLN A 183 22.80 3.55 2.85
N GLN A 184 23.97 3.83 3.45
CA GLN A 184 25.24 3.90 2.72
C GLN A 184 25.93 2.54 2.60
N THR A 185 25.59 1.61 3.46
CA THR A 185 26.19 0.28 3.53
C THR A 185 25.12 -0.80 3.54
N GLN A 186 25.39 -1.89 2.84
CA GLN A 186 24.52 -3.07 2.88
C GLN A 186 24.56 -3.70 4.27
N PRO A 187 23.39 -3.94 4.92
CA PRO A 187 23.36 -4.70 6.16
C PRO A 187 23.95 -6.09 5.97
N LYS A 188 24.81 -6.52 6.90
CA LYS A 188 25.26 -7.92 6.96
C LYS A 188 24.13 -8.82 7.48
N HIS A 189 23.43 -8.35 8.51
CA HIS A 189 22.27 -9.01 9.08
C HIS A 189 21.20 -7.98 9.45
N LEU A 190 20.17 -7.88 8.63
CA LEU A 190 19.01 -7.02 8.86
C LEU A 190 18.00 -7.75 9.75
N ILE A 191 17.66 -7.16 10.90
CA ILE A 191 16.53 -7.57 11.72
C ILE A 191 15.33 -6.71 11.34
N VAL A 192 14.18 -7.32 11.04
CA VAL A 192 12.94 -6.63 10.67
C VAL A 192 11.89 -6.90 11.73
N LEU A 193 11.40 -5.85 12.38
CA LEU A 193 10.24 -5.93 13.27
C LEU A 193 8.98 -5.64 12.47
N GLY A 194 8.13 -6.66 12.34
CA GLY A 194 6.87 -6.63 11.60
C GLY A 194 6.92 -7.36 10.26
N GLY A 195 6.01 -8.32 10.09
CA GLY A 195 5.82 -9.15 8.90
C GLY A 195 4.66 -8.68 8.00
N GLY A 196 4.28 -7.41 8.09
CA GLY A 196 3.34 -6.78 7.16
C GLY A 196 3.97 -6.48 5.80
N PRO A 197 3.23 -5.87 4.84
CA PRO A 197 3.72 -5.64 3.48
C PRO A 197 5.09 -4.94 3.41
N ILE A 198 5.28 -3.84 4.14
CA ILE A 198 6.54 -3.08 4.13
C ILE A 198 7.72 -3.94 4.63
N GLY A 199 7.54 -4.57 5.82
CA GLY A 199 8.58 -5.39 6.42
C GLY A 199 8.95 -6.58 5.53
N SER A 200 7.96 -7.26 4.97
CA SER A 200 8.15 -8.41 4.10
C SER A 200 8.83 -8.07 2.77
N GLU A 201 8.41 -6.98 2.11
CA GLU A 201 9.04 -6.50 0.87
C GLU A 201 10.52 -6.12 1.11
N MET A 202 10.81 -5.37 2.17
CA MET A 202 12.18 -4.95 2.49
C MET A 202 13.04 -6.13 2.94
N ALA A 203 12.49 -7.05 3.73
CA ALA A 203 13.17 -8.26 4.14
C ALA A 203 13.61 -9.10 2.94
N GLN A 204 12.69 -9.40 2.02
CA GLN A 204 13.01 -10.20 0.84
C GLN A 204 13.98 -9.45 -0.09
N ALA A 205 13.78 -8.14 -0.34
CA ALA A 205 14.69 -7.37 -1.18
C ALA A 205 16.12 -7.40 -0.65
N HIS A 206 16.34 -7.17 0.65
CA HIS A 206 17.69 -7.22 1.24
C HIS A 206 18.25 -8.65 1.23
N ARG A 207 17.41 -9.67 1.45
CA ARG A 207 17.85 -11.07 1.36
C ARG A 207 18.34 -11.43 -0.04
N LEU A 208 17.60 -11.05 -1.06
CA LEU A 208 17.93 -11.30 -2.46
C LEU A 208 19.16 -10.50 -2.91
N LEU A 209 19.43 -9.35 -2.30
CA LEU A 209 20.67 -8.59 -2.48
C LEU A 209 21.87 -9.19 -1.72
N GLY A 210 21.69 -10.20 -0.86
CA GLY A 210 22.77 -10.94 -0.21
C GLY A 210 22.88 -10.74 1.30
N SER A 211 22.04 -9.91 1.93
CA SER A 211 22.01 -9.76 3.39
C SER A 211 21.46 -11.02 4.07
N LYS A 212 21.94 -11.35 5.27
CA LYS A 212 21.18 -12.20 6.18
C LYS A 212 19.97 -11.41 6.70
N VAL A 213 18.81 -12.05 6.83
CA VAL A 213 17.58 -11.38 7.26
C VAL A 213 16.84 -12.23 8.29
N THR A 214 16.39 -11.61 9.38
CA THR A 214 15.45 -12.19 10.34
C THR A 214 14.22 -11.31 10.42
N ILE A 215 13.01 -11.87 10.24
CA ILE A 215 11.74 -11.21 10.47
C ILE A 215 11.21 -11.64 11.83
N VAL A 216 10.84 -10.69 12.68
CA VAL A 216 10.15 -10.90 13.95
C VAL A 216 8.72 -10.39 13.82
N GLU A 217 7.76 -11.31 13.90
CA GLU A 217 6.34 -11.01 13.78
C GLU A 217 5.57 -11.60 14.96
N MET A 218 4.79 -10.77 15.64
CA MET A 218 4.03 -11.18 16.83
C MET A 218 2.89 -12.14 16.49
N GLY A 219 2.31 -12.00 15.32
CA GLY A 219 1.29 -12.89 14.78
C GLY A 219 1.84 -13.80 13.68
N LYS A 220 1.15 -13.76 12.54
CA LYS A 220 1.59 -14.34 11.27
C LYS A 220 1.84 -13.25 10.25
N ILE A 221 2.78 -13.47 9.34
CA ILE A 221 2.96 -12.55 8.20
C ILE A 221 1.66 -12.45 7.42
N PHE A 222 1.39 -11.27 6.88
CA PHE A 222 0.16 -10.99 6.10
C PHE A 222 -1.14 -11.37 6.80
N GLY A 223 -1.25 -11.14 8.12
CA GLY A 223 -2.39 -11.56 8.93
C GLY A 223 -3.76 -10.99 8.50
N ARG A 224 -3.80 -10.07 7.54
CA ARG A 224 -5.03 -9.50 6.95
C ARG A 224 -5.41 -10.16 5.62
N ASP A 225 -4.48 -10.86 5.00
CA ASP A 225 -4.64 -11.51 3.71
C ASP A 225 -5.14 -12.94 3.87
N ASP A 226 -5.46 -13.61 2.78
CA ASP A 226 -5.90 -15.00 2.82
C ASP A 226 -4.76 -15.91 3.31
N PRO A 227 -4.98 -16.71 4.37
CA PRO A 227 -3.93 -17.52 4.97
C PRO A 227 -3.37 -18.60 4.04
N GLU A 228 -4.16 -19.12 3.10
CA GLU A 228 -3.73 -20.11 2.12
C GLU A 228 -2.69 -19.49 1.15
N LEU A 229 -2.95 -18.24 0.74
CA LEU A 229 -2.05 -17.51 -0.14
C LEU A 229 -0.82 -17.00 0.60
N ALA A 230 -0.98 -16.53 1.83
CA ALA A 230 0.12 -16.12 2.70
C ALA A 230 1.12 -17.28 2.96
N ASP A 231 0.63 -18.53 3.03
CA ASP A 231 1.47 -19.71 3.20
C ASP A 231 2.42 -19.96 2.01
N VAL A 232 2.05 -19.57 0.80
CA VAL A 232 2.93 -19.63 -0.38
C VAL A 232 4.14 -18.70 -0.17
N ILE A 233 3.89 -17.46 0.27
CA ILE A 233 4.97 -16.50 0.56
C ILE A 233 5.84 -16.98 1.72
N ARG A 234 5.22 -17.54 2.77
CA ARG A 234 5.96 -18.06 3.93
C ARG A 234 6.95 -19.15 3.54
N LYS A 235 6.53 -20.11 2.70
CA LYS A 235 7.40 -21.15 2.16
C LYS A 235 8.56 -20.54 1.37
N ARG A 236 8.25 -19.59 0.50
CA ARG A 236 9.25 -18.90 -0.32
C ARG A 236 10.28 -18.14 0.53
N PHE A 237 9.86 -17.47 1.59
CA PHE A 237 10.79 -16.77 2.49
C PHE A 237 11.77 -17.72 3.16
N ILE A 238 11.28 -18.90 3.58
CA ILE A 238 12.13 -19.96 4.17
C ILE A 238 13.12 -20.49 3.13
N GLU A 239 12.67 -20.72 1.89
CA GLU A 239 13.50 -21.18 0.77
C GLU A 239 14.55 -20.13 0.37
N ASP A 240 14.20 -18.86 0.39
CA ASP A 240 15.13 -17.75 0.20
C ASP A 240 16.15 -17.64 1.35
N GLY A 241 15.95 -18.34 2.47
CA GLY A 241 16.81 -18.34 3.63
C GLY A 241 16.57 -17.15 4.58
N ILE A 242 15.35 -16.62 4.62
CA ILE A 242 14.92 -15.67 5.64
C ILE A 242 14.61 -16.43 6.93
N ASP A 243 15.19 -16.01 8.05
CA ASP A 243 14.85 -16.51 9.37
C ASP A 243 13.52 -15.86 9.83
N LEU A 244 12.42 -16.60 9.64
CA LEU A 244 11.07 -16.12 9.92
C LEU A 244 10.60 -16.53 11.33
N ARG A 245 10.48 -15.56 12.23
CA ARG A 245 10.08 -15.72 13.63
C ARG A 245 8.64 -15.25 13.83
N GLU A 246 7.66 -16.05 13.43
CA GLU A 246 6.24 -15.82 13.72
C GLU A 246 5.90 -16.19 15.17
N GLY A 247 4.92 -15.50 15.77
CA GLY A 247 4.54 -15.66 17.16
C GLY A 247 5.56 -15.11 18.17
N HIS A 248 6.57 -14.35 17.71
CA HIS A 248 7.62 -13.79 18.55
C HIS A 248 7.38 -12.31 18.83
N LYS A 249 7.49 -11.90 20.09
CA LYS A 249 7.27 -10.52 20.52
C LYS A 249 8.57 -9.86 20.93
N ALA A 250 8.95 -8.77 20.26
CA ALA A 250 10.10 -7.97 20.69
C ALA A 250 9.83 -7.34 22.07
N LYS A 251 10.74 -7.58 23.03
CA LYS A 251 10.64 -7.12 24.42
C LYS A 251 11.58 -5.97 24.74
N SER A 252 12.79 -6.01 24.22
CA SER A 252 13.78 -4.96 24.39
C SER A 252 14.82 -4.98 23.29
N VAL A 253 15.46 -3.83 23.09
CA VAL A 253 16.54 -3.66 22.12
C VAL A 253 17.73 -3.01 22.81
N THR A 254 18.93 -3.44 22.46
CA THR A 254 20.19 -2.80 22.91
C THR A 254 21.17 -2.72 21.74
N GLN A 255 22.08 -1.78 21.81
CA GLN A 255 23.15 -1.63 20.83
C GLN A 255 24.51 -1.52 21.53
N ASP A 256 25.49 -2.26 21.03
CA ASP A 256 26.90 -2.17 21.44
C ASP A 256 27.75 -2.04 20.18
N GLY A 257 28.30 -0.85 19.98
CA GLY A 257 28.94 -0.48 18.71
C GLY A 257 28.00 -0.65 17.52
N ASP A 258 28.42 -1.45 16.54
CA ASP A 258 27.61 -1.75 15.36
C ASP A 258 26.62 -2.91 15.57
N GLN A 259 26.65 -3.59 16.73
CA GLN A 259 25.82 -4.75 16.99
C GLN A 259 24.52 -4.34 17.69
N ILE A 260 23.38 -4.65 17.08
CA ILE A 260 22.05 -4.50 17.64
C ILE A 260 21.57 -5.87 18.13
N SER A 261 21.07 -5.93 19.36
CA SER A 261 20.52 -7.13 19.98
C SER A 261 19.05 -6.91 20.32
N VAL A 262 18.18 -7.76 19.80
CA VAL A 262 16.75 -7.75 20.06
C VAL A 262 16.40 -8.97 20.92
N VAL A 263 15.92 -8.75 22.14
CA VAL A 263 15.34 -9.80 22.97
C VAL A 263 13.90 -10.02 22.53
N VAL A 264 13.57 -11.25 22.18
CA VAL A 264 12.22 -11.64 21.76
C VAL A 264 11.68 -12.75 22.64
N GLU A 265 10.40 -12.66 23.00
CA GLU A 265 9.65 -13.71 23.65
C GLU A 265 9.14 -14.69 22.59
N THR A 266 9.45 -15.96 22.75
CA THR A 266 9.01 -17.04 21.87
C THR A 266 7.55 -17.42 22.14
N PRO A 267 6.89 -18.20 21.27
CA PRO A 267 5.55 -18.74 21.54
C PRO A 267 5.45 -19.61 22.81
N SER A 268 6.56 -20.16 23.28
CA SER A 268 6.62 -20.91 24.56
C SER A 268 6.76 -20.02 25.81
N GLY A 269 6.93 -18.69 25.62
CA GLY A 269 7.14 -17.72 26.70
C GLY A 269 8.60 -17.59 27.15
N GLU A 270 9.54 -18.23 26.46
CA GLU A 270 10.97 -18.12 26.72
C GLU A 270 11.56 -16.92 25.99
N ASP A 271 12.56 -16.29 26.57
CA ASP A 271 13.28 -15.20 25.93
C ASP A 271 14.47 -15.74 25.11
N THR A 272 14.62 -15.24 23.90
CA THR A 272 15.80 -15.48 23.04
C THR A 272 16.31 -14.17 22.47
N THR A 273 17.59 -14.11 22.08
CA THR A 273 18.21 -12.90 21.54
C THR A 273 18.58 -13.11 20.09
N ILE A 274 18.19 -12.14 19.26
CA ILE A 274 18.57 -12.05 17.85
C ILE A 274 19.56 -10.89 17.72
N THR A 275 20.69 -11.13 17.02
CA THR A 275 21.73 -10.11 16.82
C THR A 275 21.87 -9.79 15.34
N GLY A 276 22.05 -8.52 15.02
CA GLY A 276 22.29 -8.02 13.67
C GLY A 276 23.05 -6.69 13.70
N ASP A 277 23.28 -6.10 12.54
CA ASP A 277 23.95 -4.80 12.41
C ASP A 277 23.02 -3.70 11.91
N ARG A 278 21.75 -4.05 11.61
CA ARG A 278 20.71 -3.08 11.26
C ARG A 278 19.34 -3.57 11.71
N LEU A 279 18.51 -2.63 12.20
CA LEU A 279 17.16 -2.89 12.68
C LEU A 279 16.16 -2.05 11.88
N LEU A 280 15.25 -2.71 11.16
CA LEU A 280 14.10 -2.06 10.49
C LEU A 280 12.85 -2.20 11.34
N VAL A 281 12.23 -1.06 11.69
CA VAL A 281 10.95 -1.01 12.39
C VAL A 281 9.83 -0.81 11.37
N ALA A 282 9.01 -1.84 11.16
CA ALA A 282 7.90 -1.90 10.20
C ALA A 282 6.58 -2.34 10.87
N LEU A 283 6.30 -1.83 12.08
CA LEU A 283 5.21 -2.23 12.97
C LEU A 283 3.88 -1.49 12.71
N GLY A 284 3.75 -0.88 11.55
CA GLY A 284 2.55 -0.20 11.09
C GLY A 284 2.75 1.30 10.85
N ARG A 285 1.64 2.01 10.67
CA ARG A 285 1.63 3.43 10.35
C ARG A 285 0.63 4.17 11.24
N ARG A 286 0.93 5.42 11.57
CA ARG A 286 0.09 6.31 12.38
C ARG A 286 -0.32 7.52 11.53
N PRO A 287 -1.64 7.85 11.46
CA PRO A 287 -2.13 9.07 10.83
C PRO A 287 -1.51 10.33 11.41
N ASN A 288 -1.12 11.28 10.55
CA ASN A 288 -0.51 12.55 10.94
C ASN A 288 -1.59 13.57 11.33
N VAL A 289 -2.04 13.51 12.56
CA VAL A 289 -3.06 14.40 13.13
C VAL A 289 -2.48 15.40 14.11
N ASP A 290 -1.29 15.15 14.62
CA ASP A 290 -0.62 16.00 15.62
C ASP A 290 -0.12 17.29 14.99
N GLY A 291 -0.11 18.40 15.76
CA GLY A 291 0.37 19.71 15.32
C GLY A 291 -0.56 20.48 14.37
N LEU A 292 -1.70 19.90 14.00
CA LEU A 292 -2.69 20.54 13.13
C LEU A 292 -3.67 21.45 13.90
N ASP A 293 -3.76 21.35 15.23
CA ASP A 293 -4.74 22.06 16.07
C ASP A 293 -6.20 21.85 15.58
N LEU A 294 -6.55 20.61 15.25
CA LEU A 294 -7.84 20.23 14.64
C LEU A 294 -9.05 20.64 15.47
N GLU A 295 -8.91 20.67 16.79
CA GLU A 295 -9.95 21.12 17.74
C GLU A 295 -10.35 22.57 17.53
N LYS A 296 -9.43 23.45 17.10
CA LYS A 296 -9.73 24.87 16.79
C LYS A 296 -10.65 25.01 15.57
N ALA A 297 -10.66 23.98 14.72
CA ALA A 297 -11.56 23.89 13.57
C ALA A 297 -12.86 23.11 13.87
N GLY A 298 -13.04 22.58 15.09
CA GLY A 298 -14.18 21.73 15.45
C GLY A 298 -14.14 20.35 14.77
N ILE A 299 -12.95 19.82 14.51
CA ILE A 299 -12.75 18.53 13.86
C ILE A 299 -12.52 17.45 14.91
N GLU A 300 -13.38 16.42 14.93
CA GLU A 300 -13.18 15.24 15.75
C GLU A 300 -12.12 14.32 15.15
N TYR A 301 -11.19 13.89 15.98
CA TYR A 301 -10.14 12.96 15.61
C TYR A 301 -9.70 12.08 16.79
N THR A 302 -8.95 11.04 16.50
CA THR A 302 -8.27 10.18 17.48
C THR A 302 -6.85 9.92 16.97
N PRO A 303 -5.97 9.30 17.76
CA PRO A 303 -4.68 8.81 17.23
C PRO A 303 -4.79 7.85 16.04
N ARG A 304 -6.00 7.32 15.78
CA ARG A 304 -6.29 6.46 14.63
C ARG A 304 -6.74 7.23 13.38
N GLY A 305 -6.85 8.57 13.45
CA GLY A 305 -7.17 9.43 12.32
C GLY A 305 -8.34 10.39 12.56
N ILE A 306 -8.57 11.22 11.56
CA ILE A 306 -9.67 12.18 11.50
C ILE A 306 -10.98 11.43 11.20
N LYS A 307 -12.03 11.71 11.98
CA LYS A 307 -13.36 11.15 11.73
C LYS A 307 -14.00 11.79 10.51
N VAL A 308 -14.38 10.97 9.54
CA VAL A 308 -15.04 11.41 8.31
C VAL A 308 -16.31 10.60 8.04
N ASP A 309 -17.26 11.21 7.32
CA ASP A 309 -18.43 10.51 6.76
C ASP A 309 -18.10 9.82 5.42
N ALA A 310 -19.06 9.12 4.82
CA ALA A 310 -18.88 8.47 3.51
C ALA A 310 -18.57 9.46 2.37
N HIS A 311 -18.83 10.76 2.57
CA HIS A 311 -18.47 11.82 1.63
C HIS A 311 -17.09 12.45 1.92
N LEU A 312 -16.33 11.88 2.87
CA LEU A 312 -15.05 12.36 3.38
C LEU A 312 -15.15 13.70 4.14
N ARG A 313 -16.33 14.13 4.55
CA ARG A 313 -16.50 15.33 5.37
C ARG A 313 -16.18 15.01 6.82
N THR A 314 -15.45 15.90 7.45
CA THR A 314 -15.21 15.87 8.91
C THR A 314 -16.46 16.36 9.67
N THR A 315 -16.39 16.43 10.99
CA THR A 315 -17.42 17.09 11.81
C THR A 315 -17.58 18.59 11.48
N ASN A 316 -16.53 19.22 10.91
CA ASN A 316 -16.65 20.51 10.27
C ASN A 316 -17.03 20.32 8.79
N PRO A 317 -18.26 20.71 8.34
CA PRO A 317 -18.74 20.43 6.98
C PRO A 317 -17.98 21.19 5.88
N ARG A 318 -17.03 22.06 6.25
CA ARG A 318 -16.15 22.79 5.34
C ARG A 318 -14.77 22.15 5.19
N VAL A 319 -14.50 21.08 5.96
CA VAL A 319 -13.22 20.39 5.97
C VAL A 319 -13.41 18.91 5.60
N TYR A 320 -12.56 18.44 4.71
CA TYR A 320 -12.52 17.05 4.23
C TYR A 320 -11.23 16.39 4.70
N GLY A 321 -11.30 15.13 5.12
CA GLY A 321 -10.13 14.28 5.37
C GLY A 321 -9.89 13.34 4.20
N VAL A 322 -8.65 13.25 3.72
CA VAL A 322 -8.28 12.51 2.50
C VAL A 322 -7.05 11.64 2.73
N GLY A 323 -7.12 10.38 2.34
CA GLY A 323 -6.02 9.42 2.46
C GLY A 323 -5.80 8.94 3.88
N ASP A 324 -4.54 8.63 4.19
CA ASP A 324 -4.13 7.92 5.42
C ASP A 324 -4.51 8.66 6.71
N VAL A 325 -4.61 9.98 6.68
CA VAL A 325 -5.01 10.80 7.82
C VAL A 325 -6.40 10.44 8.36
N THR A 326 -7.23 9.78 7.55
CA THR A 326 -8.56 9.29 7.97
C THR A 326 -8.52 7.97 8.74
N GLY A 327 -7.34 7.33 8.85
CA GLY A 327 -7.20 6.03 9.50
C GLY A 327 -7.84 4.85 8.75
N ALA A 328 -8.35 5.06 7.53
CA ALA A 328 -8.90 4.03 6.66
C ALA A 328 -7.77 3.18 6.01
N LEU A 329 -8.03 2.57 4.85
CA LEU A 329 -7.02 1.83 4.10
C LEU A 329 -5.89 2.77 3.65
N GLN A 330 -4.67 2.55 4.17
CA GLN A 330 -3.50 3.40 3.98
C GLN A 330 -2.74 3.02 2.70
N PHE A 331 -3.33 3.33 1.55
CA PHE A 331 -2.76 3.07 0.23
C PHE A 331 -2.78 4.34 -0.63
N THR A 332 -1.75 4.51 -1.44
CA THR A 332 -1.59 5.65 -2.36
C THR A 332 -2.78 5.81 -3.30
N HIS A 333 -3.27 4.72 -3.90
CA HIS A 333 -4.42 4.74 -4.81
C HIS A 333 -5.74 5.04 -4.08
N VAL A 334 -5.87 4.67 -2.79
CA VAL A 334 -7.02 5.07 -1.95
C VAL A 334 -6.96 6.57 -1.66
N ALA A 335 -5.77 7.13 -1.37
CA ALA A 335 -5.61 8.56 -1.17
C ALA A 335 -6.00 9.35 -2.44
N GLY A 336 -5.55 8.91 -3.63
CA GLY A 336 -5.97 9.50 -4.91
C GLY A 336 -7.47 9.37 -5.17
N TYR A 337 -8.08 8.21 -4.85
CA TYR A 337 -9.52 8.00 -4.93
C TYR A 337 -10.29 8.93 -3.99
N HIS A 338 -9.82 9.08 -2.75
CA HIS A 338 -10.37 10.04 -1.78
C HIS A 338 -10.24 11.48 -2.29
N GLY A 339 -9.08 11.87 -2.86
CA GLY A 339 -8.86 13.20 -3.45
C GLY A 339 -9.91 13.54 -4.53
N ARG A 340 -10.13 12.61 -5.47
CA ARG A 340 -11.19 12.76 -6.50
C ARG A 340 -12.59 12.83 -5.92
N THR A 341 -12.89 12.05 -4.89
CA THR A 341 -14.20 12.04 -4.24
C THR A 341 -14.44 13.33 -3.47
N ALA A 342 -13.47 13.81 -2.70
CA ALA A 342 -13.54 15.09 -1.99
C ALA A 342 -13.71 16.25 -2.97
N LEU A 343 -12.94 16.27 -4.08
CA LEU A 343 -13.05 17.27 -5.13
C LEU A 343 -14.47 17.34 -5.72
N LYS A 344 -15.06 16.19 -6.07
CA LYS A 344 -16.46 16.13 -6.55
C LYS A 344 -17.43 16.72 -5.52
N ASN A 345 -17.26 16.40 -4.24
CA ASN A 345 -18.12 16.88 -3.16
C ASN A 345 -17.94 18.39 -2.88
N ILE A 346 -16.75 18.93 -3.08
CA ILE A 346 -16.45 20.37 -3.00
C ILE A 346 -17.12 21.15 -4.13
N LEU A 347 -17.02 20.63 -5.36
CA LEU A 347 -17.43 21.34 -6.57
C LEU A 347 -18.91 21.11 -6.92
N LEU A 348 -19.38 19.88 -6.74
CA LEU A 348 -20.71 19.42 -7.17
C LEU A 348 -21.59 19.08 -5.97
N LYS A 349 -21.91 20.07 -5.14
CA LYS A 349 -22.61 19.92 -3.87
C LYS A 349 -23.94 19.12 -3.96
N PHE A 350 -24.59 19.12 -5.11
CA PHE A 350 -25.88 18.43 -5.33
C PHE A 350 -25.71 17.00 -5.89
N LEU A 351 -24.51 16.62 -6.34
CA LEU A 351 -24.18 15.32 -6.94
C LEU A 351 -23.18 14.55 -6.06
N GLY A 352 -23.33 14.63 -4.75
CA GLY A 352 -22.39 14.10 -3.77
C GLY A 352 -21.96 12.66 -4.06
N SER A 353 -20.66 12.42 -4.09
CA SER A 353 -20.04 11.10 -4.27
C SER A 353 -19.69 10.49 -2.92
N LYS A 354 -19.96 9.19 -2.75
CA LYS A 354 -19.57 8.43 -1.56
C LYS A 354 -18.35 7.56 -1.86
N THR A 355 -17.53 7.37 -0.87
CA THR A 355 -16.47 6.35 -0.93
C THR A 355 -17.06 4.96 -0.79
N ASN A 356 -16.47 4.00 -1.49
CA ASN A 356 -16.74 2.58 -1.33
C ASN A 356 -15.39 1.86 -1.13
N HIS A 357 -15.14 1.40 0.09
CA HIS A 357 -13.90 0.70 0.42
C HIS A 357 -13.98 -0.81 0.14
N ASP A 358 -15.17 -1.34 -0.14
CA ASP A 358 -15.38 -2.76 -0.45
C ASP A 358 -14.84 -3.17 -1.84
N ILE A 359 -14.43 -2.20 -2.66
CA ILE A 359 -13.90 -2.44 -4.01
C ILE A 359 -12.39 -2.21 -4.11
N VAL A 360 -11.73 -1.89 -3.00
CA VAL A 360 -10.32 -1.48 -3.01
C VAL A 360 -9.43 -2.68 -3.24
N PRO A 361 -8.53 -2.66 -4.26
CA PRO A 361 -7.49 -3.65 -4.42
C PRO A 361 -6.24 -3.26 -3.61
N TRP A 362 -5.38 -4.25 -3.30
CA TRP A 362 -4.02 -4.02 -2.82
C TRP A 362 -3.08 -5.12 -3.28
N VAL A 363 -1.79 -4.81 -3.26
CA VAL A 363 -0.73 -5.73 -3.67
C VAL A 363 0.44 -5.61 -2.71
N THR A 364 1.01 -6.74 -2.34
CA THR A 364 2.33 -6.85 -1.72
C THR A 364 3.31 -7.40 -2.76
N TYR A 365 4.39 -6.68 -2.99
CA TYR A 365 5.31 -6.91 -4.13
C TYR A 365 6.48 -7.81 -3.79
N THR A 366 6.23 -8.83 -2.97
CA THR A 366 7.16 -9.94 -2.77
C THR A 366 7.32 -10.75 -4.05
N GLU A 367 8.15 -11.79 -4.04
CA GLU A 367 8.25 -12.76 -5.10
C GLU A 367 8.02 -14.17 -4.52
N PRO A 368 6.87 -14.79 -4.86
CA PRO A 368 5.77 -14.29 -5.69
C PRO A 368 5.00 -13.11 -5.07
N GLU A 369 4.28 -12.34 -5.91
CA GLU A 369 3.42 -11.23 -5.47
C GLU A 369 2.14 -11.74 -4.83
N LEU A 370 1.59 -10.99 -3.85
CA LEU A 370 0.31 -11.26 -3.22
C LEU A 370 -0.64 -10.10 -3.48
N ALA A 371 -1.77 -10.38 -4.14
CA ALA A 371 -2.72 -9.36 -4.57
C ALA A 371 -4.15 -9.71 -4.14
N HIS A 372 -4.92 -8.68 -3.85
CA HIS A 372 -6.34 -8.76 -3.48
C HIS A 372 -7.18 -7.73 -4.21
N ALA A 373 -8.46 -8.03 -4.44
CA ALA A 373 -9.47 -7.06 -4.87
C ALA A 373 -10.84 -7.42 -4.29
N GLY A 374 -11.54 -6.44 -3.76
CA GLY A 374 -12.92 -6.59 -3.27
C GLY A 374 -13.03 -6.92 -1.78
N LEU A 375 -13.99 -7.77 -1.43
CA LEU A 375 -14.19 -8.24 -0.07
C LEU A 375 -13.37 -9.48 0.24
N THR A 376 -12.74 -9.52 1.39
CA THR A 376 -12.06 -10.72 1.89
C THR A 376 -13.05 -11.79 2.36
N GLU A 377 -12.59 -13.03 2.42
CA GLU A 377 -13.39 -14.13 2.97
C GLU A 377 -13.82 -13.87 4.42
N ALA A 378 -12.96 -13.26 5.22
CA ALA A 378 -13.26 -12.86 6.59
C ALA A 378 -14.42 -11.84 6.66
N GLN A 379 -14.38 -10.82 5.79
CA GLN A 379 -15.46 -9.81 5.72
C GLN A 379 -16.80 -10.40 5.24
N LEU A 380 -16.78 -11.35 4.32
CA LEU A 380 -17.99 -12.04 3.88
C LEU A 380 -18.60 -12.88 5.01
N LYS A 381 -17.78 -13.59 5.79
CA LYS A 381 -18.20 -14.35 6.98
C LYS A 381 -18.79 -13.42 8.06
N GLU A 382 -18.11 -12.33 8.36
CA GLU A 382 -18.58 -11.34 9.34
C GLU A 382 -19.93 -10.74 8.95
N ARG A 383 -20.14 -10.46 7.66
CA ARG A 383 -21.38 -9.91 7.12
C ARG A 383 -22.46 -10.96 6.86
N ASN A 384 -22.21 -12.24 7.15
CA ASN A 384 -23.11 -13.36 6.86
C ASN A 384 -23.54 -13.45 5.38
N ILE A 385 -22.63 -13.12 4.47
CA ILE A 385 -22.86 -13.20 3.03
C ILE A 385 -22.48 -14.59 2.54
N SER A 386 -23.41 -15.30 1.89
CA SER A 386 -23.16 -16.62 1.31
C SER A 386 -22.31 -16.51 0.03
N TYR A 387 -21.29 -17.30 -0.07
CA TYR A 387 -20.36 -17.37 -1.21
C TYR A 387 -19.87 -18.80 -1.42
N GLU A 388 -19.32 -19.05 -2.58
CA GLU A 388 -18.50 -20.22 -2.91
C GLU A 388 -17.09 -19.75 -3.28
N VAL A 389 -16.14 -20.65 -3.15
CA VAL A 389 -14.75 -20.39 -3.49
C VAL A 389 -14.37 -21.16 -4.75
N VAL A 390 -13.91 -20.42 -5.76
CA VAL A 390 -13.31 -20.98 -6.97
C VAL A 390 -11.80 -20.87 -6.85
N ARG A 391 -11.07 -21.95 -7.14
CA ARG A 391 -9.59 -22.01 -7.10
C ARG A 391 -9.04 -22.50 -8.42
N VAL A 392 -7.96 -21.86 -8.86
CA VAL A 392 -7.13 -22.29 -9.99
C VAL A 392 -5.67 -22.12 -9.61
N ASN A 393 -4.84 -23.07 -9.97
CA ASN A 393 -3.41 -23.02 -9.69
C ASN A 393 -2.64 -22.42 -10.86
N TYR A 394 -1.54 -21.73 -10.58
CA TYR A 394 -0.62 -21.26 -11.62
C TYR A 394 0.00 -22.44 -12.40
N LEU A 395 0.14 -23.60 -11.77
CA LEU A 395 0.58 -24.84 -12.45
C LEU A 395 -0.29 -25.21 -13.66
N ASP A 396 -1.56 -24.82 -13.65
CA ASP A 396 -2.52 -25.10 -14.73
C ASP A 396 -2.49 -24.04 -15.84
N ASN A 397 -1.59 -23.04 -15.74
CA ASN A 397 -1.45 -21.96 -16.72
C ASN A 397 -0.17 -22.15 -17.56
N ASP A 398 -0.31 -22.25 -18.88
CA ASP A 398 0.81 -22.53 -19.80
C ASP A 398 1.92 -21.49 -19.78
N ARG A 399 1.56 -20.21 -19.59
CA ARG A 399 2.56 -19.13 -19.47
C ARG A 399 3.34 -19.24 -18.18
N ALA A 400 2.71 -19.57 -17.06
CA ALA A 400 3.39 -19.80 -15.80
C ALA A 400 4.37 -20.97 -15.89
N ASN A 401 3.97 -22.06 -16.59
CA ASN A 401 4.85 -23.19 -16.87
C ASN A 401 6.05 -22.80 -17.76
N ALA A 402 5.80 -22.04 -18.83
CA ALA A 402 6.87 -21.58 -19.72
C ALA A 402 7.91 -20.69 -19.00
N GLU A 403 7.46 -19.91 -17.99
CA GLU A 403 8.33 -19.07 -17.17
C GLU A 403 8.88 -19.78 -15.93
N GLY A 404 8.53 -21.06 -15.73
CA GLY A 404 8.94 -21.82 -14.55
C GLY A 404 8.45 -21.24 -13.22
N ALA A 405 7.34 -20.47 -13.23
CA ALA A 405 6.76 -19.76 -12.09
C ALA A 405 5.38 -20.33 -11.74
N THR A 406 5.35 -21.62 -11.46
CA THR A 406 4.12 -22.40 -11.23
C THR A 406 3.58 -22.30 -9.81
N GLU A 407 4.35 -21.69 -8.90
CA GLU A 407 3.92 -21.43 -7.54
C GLU A 407 2.90 -20.31 -7.52
N GLY A 408 1.66 -20.63 -7.23
CA GLY A 408 0.64 -19.62 -7.14
C GLY A 408 -0.78 -20.16 -7.22
N ILE A 409 -1.71 -19.35 -6.73
CA ILE A 409 -3.13 -19.67 -6.62
C ILE A 409 -3.94 -18.43 -6.95
N VAL A 410 -5.00 -18.60 -7.72
CA VAL A 410 -6.11 -17.65 -7.86
C VAL A 410 -7.29 -18.18 -7.06
N LYS A 411 -7.82 -17.36 -6.18
CA LYS A 411 -8.98 -17.66 -5.35
C LYS A 411 -10.05 -16.58 -5.57
N VAL A 412 -11.23 -16.98 -6.02
CA VAL A 412 -12.33 -16.05 -6.32
C VAL A 412 -13.51 -16.37 -5.42
N LEU A 413 -14.07 -15.34 -4.77
CA LEU A 413 -15.21 -15.41 -3.88
C LEU A 413 -16.47 -15.05 -4.65
N VAL A 414 -17.27 -16.06 -4.96
CA VAL A 414 -18.40 -15.95 -5.90
C VAL A 414 -19.73 -16.13 -5.18
N GLY A 415 -20.62 -15.19 -5.34
CA GLY A 415 -21.97 -15.23 -4.79
C GLY A 415 -23.01 -15.77 -5.75
N LYS A 416 -24.27 -15.69 -5.30
CA LYS A 416 -25.43 -16.11 -6.10
C LYS A 416 -25.46 -15.42 -7.46
N GLY A 417 -25.69 -16.16 -8.51
CA GLY A 417 -25.74 -15.64 -9.89
C GLY A 417 -24.38 -15.30 -10.48
N GLY A 418 -23.30 -15.81 -9.87
CA GLY A 418 -21.94 -15.56 -10.33
C GLY A 418 -21.37 -14.18 -9.92
N LYS A 419 -22.01 -13.45 -9.01
CA LYS A 419 -21.51 -12.17 -8.53
C LYS A 419 -20.15 -12.34 -7.89
N ILE A 420 -19.17 -11.56 -8.36
CA ILE A 420 -17.81 -11.56 -7.79
C ILE A 420 -17.79 -10.60 -6.60
N TYR A 421 -17.53 -11.13 -5.41
CA TYR A 421 -17.35 -10.33 -4.20
C TYR A 421 -15.91 -9.90 -3.99
N GLY A 422 -14.97 -10.77 -4.29
CA GLY A 422 -13.56 -10.51 -4.16
C GLY A 422 -12.72 -11.59 -4.81
N ALA A 423 -11.44 -11.31 -4.95
CA ALA A 423 -10.46 -12.27 -5.44
C ALA A 423 -9.10 -12.03 -4.77
N ASP A 424 -8.38 -13.11 -4.55
CA ASP A 424 -7.02 -13.15 -4.03
C ASP A 424 -6.13 -13.90 -5.01
N ILE A 425 -4.93 -13.39 -5.27
CA ILE A 425 -3.95 -14.00 -6.16
C ILE A 425 -2.59 -13.99 -5.49
N VAL A 426 -1.93 -15.13 -5.43
CA VAL A 426 -0.49 -15.21 -5.18
C VAL A 426 0.18 -15.83 -6.39
N GLY A 427 1.26 -15.21 -6.89
CA GLY A 427 1.97 -15.73 -8.06
C GLY A 427 2.76 -14.66 -8.80
N LEU A 428 3.39 -15.08 -9.90
CA LEU A 428 4.11 -14.16 -10.79
C LEU A 428 3.15 -13.10 -11.35
N HIS A 429 3.52 -11.82 -11.21
CA HIS A 429 2.74 -10.67 -11.68
C HIS A 429 1.28 -10.63 -11.17
N ALA A 430 1.03 -11.12 -9.95
CA ALA A 430 -0.31 -11.11 -9.36
C ALA A 430 -0.90 -9.70 -9.30
N GLY A 431 -0.07 -8.65 -9.10
CA GLY A 431 -0.49 -7.25 -9.11
C GLY A 431 -1.04 -6.77 -10.45
N GLU A 432 -0.58 -7.34 -11.57
CA GLU A 432 -1.11 -7.04 -12.90
C GLU A 432 -2.37 -7.88 -13.19
N VAL A 433 -2.35 -9.16 -12.82
CA VAL A 433 -3.47 -10.07 -13.08
C VAL A 433 -4.72 -9.68 -12.28
N ILE A 434 -4.58 -9.22 -11.02
CA ILE A 434 -5.70 -8.82 -10.16
C ILE A 434 -6.52 -7.66 -10.72
N GLN A 435 -5.96 -6.84 -11.63
CA GLN A 435 -6.64 -5.69 -12.23
C GLN A 435 -7.96 -6.07 -12.92
N GLN A 436 -8.05 -7.27 -13.49
CA GLN A 436 -9.28 -7.75 -14.12
C GLN A 436 -10.40 -7.95 -13.08
N TYR A 437 -10.06 -8.52 -11.91
CA TYR A 437 -11.02 -8.66 -10.81
C TYR A 437 -11.33 -7.32 -10.14
N ALA A 438 -10.35 -6.42 -10.00
CA ALA A 438 -10.58 -5.08 -9.51
C ALA A 438 -11.61 -4.33 -10.39
N LEU A 439 -11.48 -4.43 -11.72
CA LEU A 439 -12.45 -3.88 -12.67
C LEU A 439 -13.83 -4.54 -12.53
N ALA A 440 -13.86 -5.87 -12.41
CA ALA A 440 -15.09 -6.65 -12.28
C ALA A 440 -15.85 -6.29 -10.99
N VAL A 441 -15.17 -6.26 -9.85
CA VAL A 441 -15.75 -5.92 -8.54
C VAL A 441 -16.25 -4.47 -8.54
N ALA A 442 -15.46 -3.53 -9.04
CA ALA A 442 -15.83 -2.11 -9.07
C ALA A 442 -17.09 -1.84 -9.91
N ASN A 443 -17.33 -2.64 -10.94
CA ASN A 443 -18.49 -2.51 -11.83
C ASN A 443 -19.61 -3.53 -11.55
N GLY A 444 -19.51 -4.34 -10.49
CA GLY A 444 -20.51 -5.35 -10.14
C GLY A 444 -20.68 -6.44 -11.21
N LEU A 445 -19.63 -6.75 -11.95
CA LEU A 445 -19.65 -7.81 -12.97
C LEU A 445 -19.75 -9.20 -12.31
N THR A 446 -20.19 -10.17 -13.11
CA THR A 446 -20.29 -11.57 -12.70
C THR A 446 -19.26 -12.42 -13.40
N MET A 447 -19.07 -13.66 -12.97
CA MET A 447 -18.21 -14.63 -13.61
C MET A 447 -18.49 -14.76 -15.12
N ALA A 448 -19.77 -14.69 -15.52
CA ALA A 448 -20.18 -14.73 -16.94
C ALA A 448 -19.62 -13.59 -17.80
N ALA A 449 -19.10 -12.50 -17.20
CA ALA A 449 -18.42 -11.47 -17.98
C ALA A 449 -17.10 -11.98 -18.59
N PHE A 450 -16.44 -12.91 -17.93
CA PHE A 450 -15.19 -13.54 -18.41
C PHE A 450 -15.44 -14.51 -19.57
N ASP A 451 -16.63 -15.08 -19.73
CA ASP A 451 -16.98 -15.88 -20.92
C ASP A 451 -16.92 -15.07 -22.22
N LYS A 452 -17.22 -13.76 -22.11
CA LYS A 452 -17.20 -12.83 -23.25
C LYS A 452 -15.80 -12.32 -23.56
N MET A 453 -14.86 -12.53 -22.64
CA MET A 453 -13.49 -12.06 -22.78
C MET A 453 -12.69 -13.04 -23.61
N ILE A 454 -12.10 -12.57 -24.70
CA ILE A 454 -11.10 -13.32 -25.47
C ILE A 454 -9.73 -12.97 -24.88
N SER A 455 -9.15 -13.90 -24.13
CA SER A 455 -7.81 -13.71 -23.56
C SER A 455 -6.75 -14.03 -24.61
N PRO A 456 -5.72 -13.19 -24.76
CA PRO A 456 -4.58 -13.54 -25.59
C PRO A 456 -3.81 -14.73 -24.97
N TYR A 457 -3.39 -15.66 -25.83
CA TYR A 457 -2.69 -16.88 -25.42
C TYR A 457 -1.25 -16.89 -25.98
N PRO A 458 -0.25 -17.35 -25.17
CA PRO A 458 -0.34 -17.65 -23.73
C PRO A 458 -0.04 -16.41 -22.88
N THR A 459 -0.84 -16.17 -21.86
CA THR A 459 -0.62 -15.09 -20.89
C THR A 459 -0.96 -15.52 -19.46
N LEU A 460 -0.36 -14.86 -18.46
CA LEU A 460 -0.75 -15.06 -17.06
C LEU A 460 -2.19 -14.61 -16.81
N GLY A 461 -2.64 -13.55 -17.49
CA GLY A 461 -4.00 -13.02 -17.35
C GLY A 461 -5.10 -14.00 -17.75
N GLU A 462 -4.80 -15.02 -18.58
CA GLU A 462 -5.73 -16.08 -18.95
C GLU A 462 -6.22 -16.91 -17.76
N ILE A 463 -5.47 -16.95 -16.66
CA ILE A 463 -5.84 -17.68 -15.45
C ILE A 463 -7.17 -17.18 -14.85
N THR A 464 -7.55 -15.93 -15.10
CA THR A 464 -8.84 -15.37 -14.66
C THR A 464 -10.01 -15.97 -15.43
N LYS A 465 -9.80 -16.23 -16.73
CA LYS A 465 -10.75 -16.95 -17.57
C LYS A 465 -10.83 -18.43 -17.14
N ALA A 466 -9.70 -19.06 -16.85
CA ALA A 466 -9.68 -20.44 -16.33
C ALA A 466 -10.50 -20.58 -15.03
N ALA A 467 -10.45 -19.58 -14.14
CA ALA A 467 -11.30 -19.57 -12.94
C ALA A 467 -12.79 -19.49 -13.29
N ASN A 468 -13.16 -18.71 -14.32
CA ASN A 468 -14.53 -18.71 -14.81
C ASN A 468 -14.93 -20.06 -15.45
N ASP A 469 -14.06 -20.64 -16.24
CA ASP A 469 -14.32 -21.94 -16.87
C ASP A 469 -14.53 -23.04 -15.82
N GLU A 470 -13.73 -23.09 -14.74
CA GLU A 470 -13.92 -23.99 -13.60
C GLU A 470 -15.28 -23.78 -12.91
N TRP A 471 -15.68 -22.50 -12.71
CA TRP A 471 -16.97 -22.17 -12.13
C TRP A 471 -18.14 -22.54 -13.03
N SER A 472 -18.04 -22.25 -14.33
CA SER A 472 -19.07 -22.49 -15.33
C SER A 472 -19.23 -23.98 -15.63
N PHE A 473 -18.13 -24.76 -15.68
CA PHE A 473 -18.13 -26.20 -15.96
C PHE A 473 -19.05 -26.95 -15.00
N LYS A 474 -18.95 -26.70 -13.72
CA LYS A 474 -19.79 -27.31 -12.67
C LYS A 474 -21.29 -27.08 -12.89
N ARG A 475 -21.67 -26.00 -13.58
CA ARG A 475 -23.06 -25.57 -13.83
C ARG A 475 -23.57 -25.99 -15.20
N THR A 476 -22.68 -26.00 -16.18
CA THR A 476 -23.03 -26.34 -17.57
C THR A 476 -23.17 -27.86 -17.77
N PHE A 477 -22.27 -28.65 -17.21
CA PHE A 477 -22.23 -30.11 -17.43
C PHE A 477 -23.02 -30.89 -16.37
N THR A 478 -24.15 -30.37 -15.93
CA THR A 478 -25.08 -31.05 -15.03
C THR A 478 -25.79 -32.21 -15.76
N THR A 479 -26.28 -33.17 -14.98
CA THR A 479 -27.09 -34.30 -15.53
C THR A 479 -28.31 -33.75 -16.27
N PHE A 480 -28.96 -32.70 -15.75
CA PHE A 480 -30.11 -32.07 -16.38
C PHE A 480 -29.75 -31.49 -17.75
N ASN A 481 -28.69 -30.73 -17.86
CA ASN A 481 -28.26 -30.14 -19.14
C ASN A 481 -27.85 -31.22 -20.17
N LYS A 482 -27.18 -32.29 -19.71
CA LYS A 482 -26.85 -33.45 -20.59
C LYS A 482 -28.10 -34.14 -21.15
N VAL A 483 -29.15 -34.26 -20.32
CA VAL A 483 -30.43 -34.83 -20.77
C VAL A 483 -31.13 -33.83 -21.71
N ALA A 484 -31.16 -32.55 -21.39
CA ALA A 484 -31.76 -31.54 -22.24
C ALA A 484 -31.12 -31.45 -23.63
N VAL A 485 -29.79 -31.49 -23.70
CA VAL A 485 -29.06 -31.52 -25.00
C VAL A 485 -29.38 -32.80 -25.81
N LYS A 486 -29.46 -33.98 -25.14
CA LYS A 486 -29.87 -35.21 -25.82
C LYS A 486 -31.30 -35.16 -26.37
N LEU A 487 -32.22 -34.52 -25.63
CA LEU A 487 -33.58 -34.33 -26.10
C LEU A 487 -33.66 -33.36 -27.27
N LEU A 488 -32.90 -32.24 -27.24
CA LEU A 488 -32.85 -31.29 -28.35
C LEU A 488 -32.27 -31.91 -29.61
N ALA A 489 -31.22 -32.75 -29.50
CA ALA A 489 -30.61 -33.47 -30.62
C ALA A 489 -31.53 -34.56 -31.23
N MET A 490 -32.72 -34.85 -30.65
CA MET A 490 -33.72 -35.72 -31.29
C MET A 490 -34.63 -34.95 -32.25
N PHE A 491 -34.52 -33.63 -32.32
CA PHE A 491 -35.29 -32.75 -33.20
C PHE A 491 -34.45 -32.16 -34.35
N ASP A 492 -33.14 -32.46 -34.39
CA ASP A 492 -32.21 -32.16 -35.50
C ASP A 492 -32.21 -33.36 -36.49
#